data_fd2b635e99c60578369f2180f0bd96b0
#
_entry.id   fd2b635e99c60578369f2180f0bd96b0
#
_cell.length_a   1.000
_cell.length_b   1.000
_cell.length_c   1.000
_cell.angle_alpha   90.00
_cell.angle_beta   90.00
_cell.angle_gamma   90.00
#
_symmetry.space_group_name_H-M   'P 1'
#
loop_
_entity.id
_entity.type
_entity.pdbx_description
1 polymer ?
#
loop_
_entity_poly.entity_id
_entity_poly.type
_entity_poly.pdbx_seq_one_letter_code
_entity_poly.pdbx_strand_id
1 'polypeptide(L)'
;EYKANREEAPDDLAPQFEYIRKSVEAFNLPSIELLNYEADDLIATYAKKITEAGAKVTVISSDKDLMQLVSNKVRLFDPMKSKVIGEKDVIEKFGVKPSQVIDVQSLAGDSSDNVPGVPGIGVKTAAELINKYKTLENLLKKASEIPQNKRRETLLSNKDKAMILSLIHISEPTRHRG
;
A
#
# COMPACT_ATOMS: atom_id res chain seq x y z
N GLU A 1 -12.69 12.10 6.30
CA GLU A 1 -13.23 10.71 6.36
C GLU A 1 -12.50 9.86 5.33
N TYR A 2 -11.98 8.72 5.77
CA TYR A 2 -11.25 7.76 4.91
C TYR A 2 -12.17 7.26 3.80
N LYS A 3 -11.67 7.26 2.56
CA LYS A 3 -12.42 6.84 1.35
C LYS A 3 -13.72 7.63 1.06
N ALA A 4 -13.88 8.83 1.64
CA ALA A 4 -15.10 9.64 1.46
C ALA A 4 -15.33 10.11 0.00
N ASN A 5 -14.30 10.09 -0.84
CA ASN A 5 -14.39 10.50 -2.25
C ASN A 5 -14.80 9.35 -3.19
N ARG A 6 -15.07 8.14 -2.66
CA ARG A 6 -15.51 7.01 -3.50
C ARG A 6 -16.97 7.21 -3.88
N GLU A 7 -17.22 7.22 -5.18
CA GLU A 7 -18.58 7.19 -5.72
C GLU A 7 -19.23 5.83 -5.43
N GLU A 8 -20.54 5.83 -5.25
CA GLU A 8 -21.31 4.57 -5.16
C GLU A 8 -21.17 3.79 -6.47
N ALA A 9 -21.23 2.46 -6.37
CA ALA A 9 -21.19 1.62 -7.55
C ALA A 9 -22.39 1.96 -8.46
N PRO A 10 -22.21 2.06 -9.78
CA PRO A 10 -23.33 2.24 -10.71
C PRO A 10 -24.43 1.22 -10.50
N ASP A 11 -25.69 1.64 -10.64
CA ASP A 11 -26.87 0.80 -10.39
C ASP A 11 -26.88 -0.49 -11.22
N ASP A 12 -26.29 -0.49 -12.38
CA ASP A 12 -26.16 -1.65 -13.26
C ASP A 12 -24.99 -2.58 -12.88
N LEU A 13 -24.02 -2.11 -12.09
CA LEU A 13 -22.90 -2.91 -11.61
C LEU A 13 -23.23 -3.71 -10.35
N ALA A 14 -23.95 -3.13 -9.40
CA ALA A 14 -24.24 -3.77 -8.11
C ALA A 14 -24.90 -5.18 -8.27
N PRO A 15 -25.89 -5.40 -9.15
CA PRO A 15 -26.46 -6.73 -9.39
C PRO A 15 -25.45 -7.73 -9.99
N GLN A 16 -24.38 -7.26 -10.64
CA GLN A 16 -23.40 -8.13 -11.29
C GLN A 16 -22.42 -8.79 -10.30
N PHE A 17 -22.28 -8.27 -9.08
CA PHE A 17 -21.41 -8.88 -8.07
C PHE A 17 -21.75 -10.34 -7.77
N GLU A 18 -23.05 -10.68 -7.73
CA GLU A 18 -23.47 -12.06 -7.56
C GLU A 18 -23.06 -12.95 -8.74
N TYR A 19 -23.17 -12.45 -9.98
CA TYR A 19 -22.75 -13.19 -11.17
C TYR A 19 -21.23 -13.37 -11.24
N ILE A 20 -20.46 -12.38 -10.78
CA ILE A 20 -19.00 -12.50 -10.69
C ILE A 20 -18.64 -13.65 -9.73
N ARG A 21 -19.24 -13.73 -8.55
CA ARG A 21 -19.02 -14.84 -7.61
C ARG A 21 -19.38 -16.20 -8.22
N LYS A 22 -20.55 -16.31 -8.81
CA LYS A 22 -21.00 -17.53 -9.49
C LYS A 22 -20.08 -17.94 -10.65
N SER A 23 -19.52 -16.96 -11.37
CA SER A 23 -18.56 -17.24 -12.45
C SER A 23 -17.25 -17.81 -11.89
N VAL A 24 -16.74 -17.24 -10.80
CA VAL A 24 -15.52 -17.75 -10.14
C VAL A 24 -15.73 -19.21 -9.69
N GLU A 25 -16.88 -19.53 -9.09
CA GLU A 25 -17.25 -20.89 -8.70
C GLU A 25 -17.36 -21.82 -9.92
N ALA A 26 -18.04 -21.37 -10.99
CA ALA A 26 -18.21 -22.17 -12.20
C ALA A 26 -16.87 -22.49 -12.89
N PHE A 27 -15.90 -21.60 -12.80
CA PHE A 27 -14.52 -21.83 -13.28
C PHE A 27 -13.67 -22.64 -12.29
N ASN A 28 -14.25 -23.07 -11.15
CA ASN A 28 -13.55 -23.80 -10.10
C ASN A 28 -12.29 -23.07 -9.60
N LEU A 29 -12.37 -21.75 -9.49
CA LEU A 29 -11.30 -20.92 -8.96
C LEU A 29 -11.52 -20.70 -7.45
N PRO A 30 -10.48 -20.78 -6.62
CA PRO A 30 -10.59 -20.45 -5.21
C PRO A 30 -11.04 -18.99 -5.00
N SER A 31 -12.11 -18.80 -4.26
CA SER A 31 -12.56 -17.48 -3.77
C SER A 31 -12.41 -17.44 -2.25
N ILE A 32 -11.71 -16.45 -1.75
CA ILE A 32 -11.32 -16.37 -0.35
C ILE A 32 -11.78 -15.04 0.21
N GLU A 33 -12.63 -15.12 1.23
CA GLU A 33 -13.10 -13.98 2.00
C GLU A 33 -12.86 -14.26 3.49
N LEU A 34 -12.51 -13.23 4.24
CA LEU A 34 -12.37 -13.32 5.70
C LEU A 34 -12.99 -12.09 6.35
N LEU A 35 -13.92 -12.30 7.26
CA LEU A 35 -14.61 -11.23 7.97
C LEU A 35 -13.60 -10.34 8.71
N ASN A 36 -13.78 -9.03 8.65
CA ASN A 36 -12.93 -8.01 9.26
C ASN A 36 -11.51 -7.87 8.67
N TYR A 37 -11.25 -8.44 7.50
CA TYR A 37 -10.01 -8.24 6.75
C TYR A 37 -10.30 -7.68 5.37
N GLU A 38 -9.45 -6.79 4.90
CA GLU A 38 -9.49 -6.31 3.52
C GLU A 38 -8.84 -7.34 2.57
N ALA A 39 -9.18 -7.28 1.29
CA ALA A 39 -8.60 -8.15 0.27
C ALA A 39 -7.05 -8.04 0.25
N ASP A 40 -6.52 -6.86 0.50
CA ASP A 40 -5.08 -6.58 0.52
C ASP A 40 -4.36 -7.34 1.63
N ASP A 41 -4.98 -7.51 2.81
CA ASP A 41 -4.43 -8.32 3.90
C ASP A 41 -4.33 -9.79 3.52
N LEU A 42 -5.37 -10.29 2.83
CA LEU A 42 -5.39 -11.67 2.34
C LEU A 42 -4.32 -11.87 1.26
N ILE A 43 -4.22 -10.95 0.30
CA ILE A 43 -3.21 -10.97 -0.76
C ILE A 43 -1.80 -10.96 -0.14
N ALA A 44 -1.54 -10.05 0.82
CA ALA A 44 -0.26 -9.98 1.53
C ALA A 44 0.06 -11.29 2.29
N THR A 45 -0.95 -11.86 2.96
CA THR A 45 -0.83 -13.12 3.70
C THR A 45 -0.46 -14.27 2.78
N TYR A 46 -1.17 -14.42 1.67
CA TYR A 46 -0.89 -15.47 0.68
C TYR A 46 0.46 -15.26 0.02
N ALA A 47 0.79 -14.04 -0.40
CA ALA A 47 2.08 -13.72 -0.99
C ALA A 47 3.23 -14.11 -0.05
N LYS A 48 3.11 -13.79 1.24
CA LYS A 48 4.10 -14.16 2.25
C LYS A 48 4.22 -15.68 2.40
N LYS A 49 3.12 -16.39 2.66
CA LYS A 49 3.13 -17.84 2.87
C LYS A 49 3.69 -18.60 1.67
N ILE A 50 3.28 -18.21 0.47
CA ILE A 50 3.74 -18.86 -0.78
C ILE A 50 5.23 -18.62 -1.02
N THR A 51 5.72 -17.40 -0.75
CA THR A 51 7.14 -17.09 -0.91
C THR A 51 8.02 -17.73 0.15
N GLU A 52 7.53 -17.90 1.37
CA GLU A 52 8.18 -18.67 2.44
C GLU A 52 8.28 -20.16 2.07
N ALA A 53 7.27 -20.70 1.40
CA ALA A 53 7.31 -22.06 0.82
C ALA A 53 8.20 -22.20 -0.42
N GLY A 54 8.89 -21.12 -0.83
CA GLY A 54 9.87 -21.16 -1.92
C GLY A 54 9.33 -20.78 -3.30
N ALA A 55 8.02 -20.61 -3.47
CA ALA A 55 7.40 -20.29 -4.76
C ALA A 55 7.43 -18.80 -5.10
N LYS A 56 7.13 -18.45 -6.34
CA LYS A 56 6.96 -17.08 -6.83
C LYS A 56 5.49 -16.73 -6.91
N VAL A 57 5.16 -15.47 -6.68
CA VAL A 57 3.81 -14.93 -6.71
C VAL A 57 3.69 -13.86 -7.79
N THR A 58 2.61 -13.90 -8.54
CA THR A 58 2.17 -12.78 -9.39
C THR A 58 0.82 -12.30 -8.85
N VAL A 59 0.77 -11.08 -8.33
CA VAL A 59 -0.45 -10.41 -7.91
C VAL A 59 -1.03 -9.67 -9.11
N ILE A 60 -2.28 -9.94 -9.47
CA ILE A 60 -2.96 -9.25 -10.57
C ILE A 60 -3.80 -8.14 -9.96
N SER A 61 -3.32 -6.91 -10.08
CA SER A 61 -3.99 -5.72 -9.56
C SER A 61 -3.40 -4.45 -10.17
N SER A 62 -4.22 -3.42 -10.35
CA SER A 62 -3.77 -2.06 -10.67
C SER A 62 -3.58 -1.18 -9.41
N ASP A 63 -3.82 -1.75 -8.23
CA ASP A 63 -3.67 -1.03 -6.98
C ASP A 63 -2.19 -0.77 -6.66
N LYS A 64 -1.87 0.50 -6.48
CA LYS A 64 -0.50 0.95 -6.16
C LYS A 64 -0.05 0.57 -4.75
N ASP A 65 -1.00 0.35 -3.84
CA ASP A 65 -0.68 0.06 -2.44
C ASP A 65 -0.09 -1.35 -2.31
N LEU A 66 -0.49 -2.28 -3.18
CA LEU A 66 0.12 -3.60 -3.27
C LEU A 66 1.56 -3.61 -3.80
N MET A 67 2.07 -2.46 -4.27
CA MET A 67 3.49 -2.34 -4.66
C MET A 67 4.45 -2.54 -3.49
N GLN A 68 3.98 -2.37 -2.24
CA GLN A 68 4.74 -2.70 -1.03
C GLN A 68 5.15 -4.19 -0.95
N LEU A 69 4.40 -5.08 -1.63
CA LEU A 69 4.63 -6.52 -1.62
C LEU A 69 5.71 -6.97 -2.62
N VAL A 70 6.08 -6.11 -3.57
CA VAL A 70 7.03 -6.44 -4.62
C VAL A 70 8.38 -6.85 -4.04
N SER A 71 8.96 -7.92 -4.57
CA SER A 71 10.24 -8.47 -4.16
C SER A 71 10.85 -9.31 -5.29
N ASN A 72 11.96 -9.98 -5.03
CA ASN A 72 12.54 -10.94 -5.98
C ASN A 72 11.64 -12.18 -6.23
N LYS A 73 10.65 -12.43 -5.37
CA LYS A 73 9.68 -13.53 -5.51
C LYS A 73 8.25 -13.06 -5.79
N VAL A 74 7.94 -11.79 -5.59
CA VAL A 74 6.61 -11.20 -5.79
C VAL A 74 6.67 -10.11 -6.84
N ARG A 75 5.83 -10.20 -7.85
CA ARG A 75 5.61 -9.13 -8.84
C ARG A 75 4.13 -8.82 -8.97
N LEU A 76 3.79 -7.61 -9.41
CA LEU A 76 2.43 -7.26 -9.78
C LEU A 76 2.28 -7.34 -11.30
N PHE A 77 1.06 -7.62 -11.74
CA PHE A 77 0.65 -7.42 -13.12
C PHE A 77 -0.56 -6.49 -13.13
N ASP A 78 -0.39 -5.32 -13.75
CA ASP A 78 -1.48 -4.34 -13.95
C ASP A 78 -2.23 -4.72 -15.23
N PRO A 79 -3.46 -5.27 -15.14
CA PRO A 79 -4.22 -5.71 -16.31
C PRO A 79 -4.72 -4.54 -17.15
N MET A 80 -4.93 -3.36 -16.57
CA MET A 80 -5.40 -2.17 -17.28
C MET A 80 -4.32 -1.60 -18.21
N LYS A 81 -3.07 -1.75 -17.84
CA LYS A 81 -1.91 -1.29 -18.62
C LYS A 81 -1.16 -2.43 -19.31
N SER A 82 -1.60 -3.68 -19.11
CA SER A 82 -0.90 -4.87 -19.56
C SER A 82 0.59 -4.87 -19.19
N LYS A 83 0.91 -4.41 -17.98
CA LYS A 83 2.29 -4.18 -17.54
C LYS A 83 2.64 -5.03 -16.32
N VAL A 84 3.79 -5.70 -16.39
CA VAL A 84 4.41 -6.30 -15.18
C VAL A 84 5.14 -5.22 -14.41
N ILE A 85 4.92 -5.18 -13.10
CA ILE A 85 5.51 -4.23 -12.17
C ILE A 85 6.46 -5.00 -11.25
N GLY A 86 7.73 -4.62 -11.30
CA GLY A 86 8.79 -5.13 -10.45
C GLY A 86 9.42 -4.03 -9.60
N GLU A 87 10.52 -4.35 -8.91
CA GLU A 87 11.20 -3.42 -8.00
C GLU A 87 11.62 -2.11 -8.69
N LYS A 88 12.07 -2.19 -9.96
CA LYS A 88 12.47 -1.00 -10.73
C LYS A 88 11.31 -0.04 -10.94
N ASP A 89 10.12 -0.57 -11.25
CA ASP A 89 8.92 0.25 -11.46
C ASP A 89 8.46 0.92 -10.16
N VAL A 90 8.61 0.22 -9.03
CA VAL A 90 8.30 0.79 -7.71
C VAL A 90 9.27 1.92 -7.38
N ILE A 91 10.57 1.74 -7.61
CA ILE A 91 11.59 2.77 -7.39
C ILE A 91 11.34 3.98 -8.31
N GLU A 92 10.99 3.75 -9.57
CA GLU A 92 10.65 4.83 -10.50
C GLU A 92 9.43 5.64 -10.02
N LYS A 93 8.40 4.96 -9.51
CA LYS A 93 7.16 5.59 -9.06
C LYS A 93 7.27 6.30 -7.72
N PHE A 94 7.88 5.65 -6.72
CA PHE A 94 7.92 6.13 -5.34
C PHE A 94 9.28 6.69 -4.91
N GLY A 95 10.34 6.48 -5.68
CA GLY A 95 11.69 6.92 -5.35
C GLY A 95 12.37 6.10 -4.25
N VAL A 96 11.77 4.99 -3.83
CA VAL A 96 12.23 4.12 -2.75
C VAL A 96 12.02 2.65 -3.09
N LYS A 97 12.62 1.73 -2.32
CA LYS A 97 12.38 0.29 -2.44
C LYS A 97 10.94 -0.08 -2.03
N PRO A 98 10.41 -1.23 -2.50
CA PRO A 98 9.07 -1.70 -2.12
C PRO A 98 8.80 -1.69 -0.62
N SER A 99 9.75 -2.15 0.19
CA SER A 99 9.63 -2.19 1.66
C SER A 99 9.52 -0.80 2.33
N GLN A 100 9.69 0.28 1.59
CA GLN A 100 9.65 1.66 2.08
C GLN A 100 8.47 2.45 1.48
N VAL A 101 7.64 1.82 0.66
CA VAL A 101 6.48 2.47 0.01
C VAL A 101 5.52 3.02 1.05
N ILE A 102 5.22 2.25 2.09
CA ILE A 102 4.33 2.65 3.19
C ILE A 102 4.86 3.92 3.88
N ASP A 103 6.15 3.98 4.16
CA ASP A 103 6.78 5.13 4.81
C ASP A 103 6.64 6.40 3.96
N VAL A 104 6.78 6.27 2.64
CA VAL A 104 6.58 7.39 1.70
C VAL A 104 5.11 7.82 1.67
N GLN A 105 4.17 6.88 1.59
CA GLN A 105 2.74 7.17 1.58
C GLN A 105 2.27 7.78 2.91
N SER A 106 2.81 7.34 4.03
CA SER A 106 2.52 7.91 5.36
C SER A 106 2.91 9.39 5.48
N LEU A 107 3.93 9.81 4.74
CA LEU A 107 4.36 11.21 4.69
C LEU A 107 3.62 12.00 3.60
N ALA A 108 3.51 11.45 2.41
CA ALA A 108 2.92 12.14 1.26
C ALA A 108 1.39 12.14 1.28
N GLY A 109 0.78 11.17 1.95
CA GLY A 109 -0.65 10.90 1.89
C GLY A 109 -1.06 10.18 0.61
N ASP A 110 -2.35 9.93 0.50
CA ASP A 110 -2.99 9.35 -0.65
C ASP A 110 -4.26 10.09 -1.02
N SER A 111 -4.22 10.84 -2.12
CA SER A 111 -5.38 11.60 -2.59
C SER A 111 -6.50 10.70 -3.12
N SER A 112 -6.18 9.49 -3.60
CA SER A 112 -7.17 8.54 -4.11
C SER A 112 -8.10 8.06 -2.98
N ASP A 113 -7.57 7.87 -1.79
CA ASP A 113 -8.30 7.41 -0.62
C ASP A 113 -8.65 8.54 0.37
N ASN A 114 -8.52 9.79 -0.07
CA ASN A 114 -8.76 10.96 0.78
C ASN A 114 -7.91 10.96 2.07
N VAL A 115 -6.68 10.51 1.96
CA VAL A 115 -5.74 10.45 3.07
C VAL A 115 -4.76 11.62 2.97
N PRO A 116 -4.94 12.68 3.78
CA PRO A 116 -4.04 13.82 3.74
C PRO A 116 -2.72 13.46 4.44
N GLY A 117 -1.60 13.58 3.70
CA GLY A 117 -0.26 13.42 4.23
C GLY A 117 0.18 14.53 5.19
N VAL A 118 1.47 14.59 5.43
CA VAL A 118 2.11 15.68 6.18
C VAL A 118 2.14 16.94 5.29
N PRO A 119 1.61 18.08 5.75
CA PRO A 119 1.53 19.30 4.93
C PRO A 119 2.86 19.69 4.31
N GLY A 120 2.86 19.92 2.99
CA GLY A 120 4.05 20.32 2.24
C GLY A 120 5.08 19.21 1.97
N ILE A 121 4.76 17.95 2.28
CA ILE A 121 5.59 16.79 1.95
C ILE A 121 4.87 15.96 0.89
N GLY A 122 5.28 16.10 -0.37
CA GLY A 122 4.84 15.22 -1.44
C GLY A 122 5.78 14.02 -1.61
N VAL A 123 5.44 13.11 -2.53
CA VAL A 123 6.14 11.83 -2.77
C VAL A 123 7.65 12.02 -2.94
N LYS A 124 8.10 13.00 -3.72
CA LYS A 124 9.54 13.25 -3.95
C LYS A 124 10.27 13.61 -2.66
N THR A 125 9.72 14.53 -1.86
CA THR A 125 10.32 14.93 -0.59
C THR A 125 10.27 13.80 0.44
N ALA A 126 9.18 13.06 0.48
CA ALA A 126 9.05 11.87 1.32
C ALA A 126 10.11 10.82 0.96
N ALA A 127 10.31 10.54 -0.32
CA ALA A 127 11.35 9.62 -0.80
C ALA A 127 12.76 10.06 -0.40
N GLU A 128 13.09 11.34 -0.57
CA GLU A 128 14.38 11.90 -0.14
C GLU A 128 14.62 11.68 1.37
N LEU A 129 13.60 11.94 2.19
CA LEU A 129 13.67 11.74 3.64
C LEU A 129 13.82 10.26 4.00
N ILE A 130 13.01 9.38 3.43
CA ILE A 130 13.06 7.95 3.73
C ILE A 130 14.36 7.32 3.23
N ASN A 131 14.88 7.72 2.07
CA ASN A 131 16.20 7.27 1.62
C ASN A 131 17.32 7.69 2.58
N LYS A 132 17.24 8.89 3.18
CA LYS A 132 18.22 9.40 4.14
C LYS A 132 18.09 8.72 5.51
N TYR A 133 16.88 8.65 6.07
CA TYR A 133 16.65 8.17 7.43
C TYR A 133 16.28 6.69 7.50
N LYS A 134 16.05 6.04 6.37
CA LYS A 134 15.74 4.61 6.14
C LYS A 134 14.31 4.19 6.48
N THR A 135 13.75 4.67 7.56
CA THR A 135 12.36 4.37 7.98
C THR A 135 11.67 5.62 8.49
N LEU A 136 10.34 5.62 8.47
CA LEU A 136 9.51 6.67 9.04
C LEU A 136 9.83 6.87 10.54
N GLU A 137 9.96 5.79 11.29
CA GLU A 137 10.27 5.87 12.73
C GLU A 137 11.60 6.58 12.98
N ASN A 138 12.65 6.22 12.25
CA ASN A 138 13.95 6.86 12.40
C ASN A 138 13.92 8.33 11.99
N LEU A 139 13.17 8.66 10.93
CA LEU A 139 12.93 10.04 10.51
C LEU A 139 12.28 10.84 11.65
N LEU A 140 11.20 10.30 12.24
CA LEU A 140 10.45 10.99 13.29
C LEU A 140 11.25 11.11 14.60
N LYS A 141 12.09 10.12 14.93
CA LYS A 141 13.03 10.22 16.07
C LYS A 141 14.07 11.33 15.87
N LYS A 142 14.54 11.53 14.63
CA LYS A 142 15.56 12.52 14.28
C LYS A 142 15.00 13.78 13.63
N ALA A 143 13.69 14.00 13.71
CA ALA A 143 13.04 15.15 13.08
C ALA A 143 13.59 16.49 13.58
N SER A 144 14.01 16.58 14.86
CA SER A 144 14.64 17.77 15.44
C SER A 144 15.98 18.16 14.81
N GLU A 145 16.67 17.19 14.18
CA GLU A 145 17.98 17.38 13.53
C GLU A 145 17.87 17.91 12.08
N ILE A 146 16.65 18.02 11.54
CA ILE A 146 16.42 18.46 10.16
C ILE A 146 16.76 19.96 10.03
N PRO A 147 17.69 20.32 9.11
CA PRO A 147 18.17 21.70 8.98
C PRO A 147 17.09 22.70 8.58
N GLN A 148 16.13 22.27 7.73
CA GLN A 148 15.06 23.14 7.23
C GLN A 148 13.99 23.35 8.31
N ASN A 149 13.94 24.56 8.89
CA ASN A 149 13.05 24.90 9.99
C ASN A 149 11.58 24.54 9.71
N LYS A 150 11.04 24.98 8.58
CA LYS A 150 9.64 24.72 8.21
C LYS A 150 9.34 23.21 8.13
N ARG A 151 10.23 22.43 7.50
CA ARG A 151 10.07 20.99 7.38
C ARG A 151 10.16 20.29 8.72
N ARG A 152 11.11 20.70 9.55
CA ARG A 152 11.28 20.19 10.92
C ARG A 152 10.02 20.42 11.76
N GLU A 153 9.53 21.65 11.81
CA GLU A 153 8.33 22.02 12.56
C GLU A 153 7.11 21.25 12.07
N THR A 154 6.93 21.14 10.76
CA THR A 154 5.80 20.38 10.16
C THR A 154 5.86 18.90 10.53
N LEU A 155 7.03 18.26 10.48
CA LEU A 155 7.17 16.85 10.86
C LEU A 155 6.92 16.64 12.35
N LEU A 156 7.44 17.52 13.22
CA LEU A 156 7.22 17.41 14.65
C LEU A 156 5.74 17.59 15.02
N SER A 157 5.06 18.54 14.38
CA SER A 157 3.62 18.80 14.62
C SER A 157 2.69 17.72 14.06
N ASN A 158 3.14 16.89 13.11
CA ASN A 158 2.34 15.86 12.47
C ASN A 158 2.87 14.43 12.71
N LYS A 159 3.69 14.24 13.74
CA LYS A 159 4.33 12.96 14.04
C LYS A 159 3.31 11.83 14.23
N ASP A 160 2.33 12.04 15.10
CA ASP A 160 1.31 11.04 15.41
C ASP A 160 0.44 10.73 14.20
N LYS A 161 0.11 11.77 13.41
CA LYS A 161 -0.62 11.60 12.16
C LYS A 161 0.14 10.71 11.19
N ALA A 162 1.43 10.95 10.96
CA ALA A 162 2.24 10.13 10.06
C ALA A 162 2.32 8.67 10.53
N MET A 163 2.41 8.44 11.85
CA MET A 163 2.39 7.08 12.41
C MET A 163 1.04 6.38 12.20
N ILE A 164 -0.08 7.08 12.40
CA ILE A 164 -1.41 6.53 12.13
C ILE A 164 -1.57 6.19 10.65
N LEU A 165 -1.09 7.05 9.75
CA LEU A 165 -1.16 6.80 8.31
C LEU A 165 -0.34 5.58 7.88
N SER A 166 0.76 5.27 8.57
CA SER A 166 1.52 4.05 8.29
C SER A 166 0.71 2.79 8.59
N LEU A 167 -0.14 2.83 9.62
CA LEU A 167 -1.01 1.71 9.98
C LEU A 167 -2.17 1.51 8.99
N ILE A 168 -2.65 2.59 8.37
CA ILE A 168 -3.74 2.54 7.39
C ILE A 168 -3.28 1.91 6.07
N HIS A 169 -2.05 2.19 5.64
CA HIS A 169 -1.53 1.73 4.35
C HIS A 169 -0.81 0.37 4.41
N ILE A 170 -0.54 -0.16 5.61
CA ILE A 170 0.14 -1.44 5.72
C ILE A 170 -0.83 -2.59 5.46
N SER A 171 -0.50 -3.42 4.48
CA SER A 171 -1.20 -4.70 4.27
C SER A 171 -0.56 -5.74 5.18
N GLU A 172 -1.17 -6.00 6.32
CA GLU A 172 -0.64 -6.92 7.31
C GLU A 172 -1.03 -8.38 7.02
N PRO A 173 -0.07 -9.31 7.01
CA PRO A 173 -0.39 -10.73 6.97
C PRO A 173 -1.25 -11.11 8.16
N THR A 174 -2.38 -11.78 7.90
CA THR A 174 -3.26 -12.29 8.95
C THR A 174 -2.49 -13.24 9.86
N ARG A 175 -2.49 -12.97 11.17
CA ARG A 175 -2.00 -13.93 12.16
C ARG A 175 -3.10 -14.94 12.42
N HIS A 176 -2.87 -16.20 12.09
CA HIS A 176 -3.70 -17.27 12.65
C HIS A 176 -3.52 -17.23 14.18
N ARG A 177 -4.56 -16.79 14.88
CA ARG A 177 -4.71 -17.19 16.28
C ARG A 177 -5.12 -18.65 16.22
N GLY A 178 -4.17 -19.54 16.48
CA GLY A 178 -4.41 -20.95 16.72
C GLY A 178 -5.22 -21.16 17.99
#